data_342d6dac827a898ad4df8cb11ff706cc
#
_entry.id   342d6dac827a898ad4df8cb11ff706cc
#
_cell.length_a   1.000
_cell.length_b   1.000
_cell.length_c   1.000
_cell.angle_alpha   90.00
_cell.angle_beta   90.00
_cell.angle_gamma   90.00
#
_symmetry.space_group_name_H-M   'P 1'
#
loop_
_entity.id
_entity.type
_entity.pdbx_description
1 polymer ?
#
loop_
_entity_poly.entity_id
_entity_poly.type
_entity_poly.pdbx_seq_one_letter_code
_entity_poly.pdbx_strand_id
1 'polypeptide(L)'
;EMSASLVGSEMCIRDRGYPDDIDLIVSENGYGKNPYIKTTKKLVVVTAPGPNSGKLATCLSQLYHEYKNGIKAGYAKFETFPVWNLSLLDPVNIAYEAATVDLNDINMIDPFHLEAYGEYAVNYNRDISTFPILKNILMKITGKEIYKSPTDMGVNMIKQCITNQEIVKKAATDEIIRRYYNALCDCKQKICEEDVVERAKALMDKLDLSPSDRKVAIVANEKAKERNVNMLAIELNNGKIITGKESKILSCTSAAFLNAIKEITGIPDQEYLLSPTILDGIYKMKQKTSYNTSYFLNLPEVLIALSICSVTNPIIEKALNELEQLRGADAHSS
;
A
#
# COMPACT_ATOMS: atom_id res chain seq x y z
N GLU A 1 7.89 17.85 19.62
CA GLU A 1 6.48 17.52 19.43
C GLU A 1 5.84 18.63 18.62
N MET A 2 5.59 18.38 17.34
CA MET A 2 4.75 19.28 16.55
C MET A 2 3.35 18.70 16.54
N SER A 3 2.47 19.27 17.31
CA SER A 3 1.03 19.13 17.13
C SER A 3 0.58 20.27 16.24
N ALA A 4 0.70 20.12 14.94
CA ALA A 4 -0.02 20.96 14.00
C ALA A 4 -1.25 20.20 13.54
N SER A 5 -2.26 20.14 14.35
CA SER A 5 -3.60 19.79 13.94
C SER A 5 -4.23 20.97 13.21
N LEU A 6 -3.80 21.23 11.99
CA LEU A 6 -4.52 22.04 11.03
C LEU A 6 -5.31 21.11 10.10
N VAL A 7 -6.22 20.38 10.66
CA VAL A 7 -7.30 19.74 9.94
C VAL A 7 -8.43 20.75 9.83
N GLY A 8 -8.36 21.59 8.82
CA GLY A 8 -9.48 22.42 8.47
C GLY A 8 -10.00 22.01 7.11
N SER A 9 -11.29 21.71 7.03
CA SER A 9 -12.05 21.68 5.79
C SER A 9 -11.96 22.99 4.97
N GLU A 10 -11.31 23.99 5.51
CA GLU A 10 -11.05 25.30 4.89
C GLU A 10 -9.83 25.32 3.94
N MET A 11 -8.92 24.34 3.99
CA MET A 11 -7.74 24.35 3.11
C MET A 11 -8.07 24.07 1.63
N CYS A 12 -9.10 23.30 1.35
CA CYS A 12 -9.56 23.03 -0.02
C CYS A 12 -10.17 24.24 -0.73
N ILE A 13 -10.52 25.30 0.00
CA ILE A 13 -11.25 26.46 -0.54
C ILE A 13 -10.29 27.50 -1.14
N ARG A 14 -8.98 27.38 -0.98
CA ARG A 14 -8.02 28.48 -1.17
C ARG A 14 -7.02 28.30 -2.32
N ASP A 15 -7.26 27.35 -3.20
CA ASP A 15 -6.58 27.22 -4.50
C ASP A 15 -7.24 28.10 -5.56
N ARG A 16 -7.57 29.34 -5.19
CA ARG A 16 -8.19 30.28 -6.12
C ARG A 16 -7.26 30.53 -7.30
N GLY A 17 -7.78 30.28 -8.50
CA GLY A 17 -7.06 30.47 -9.74
C GLY A 17 -6.41 29.21 -10.28
N TYR A 18 -6.31 28.12 -9.50
CA TYR A 18 -5.74 26.86 -9.99
C TYR A 18 -6.71 26.18 -10.97
N PRO A 19 -6.24 25.67 -12.13
CA PRO A 19 -4.85 25.71 -12.63
C PRO A 19 -4.52 26.92 -13.53
N ASP A 20 -5.47 27.80 -13.84
CA ASP A 20 -5.40 28.69 -14.99
C ASP A 20 -4.81 30.08 -14.68
N ASP A 21 -4.94 30.57 -13.46
CA ASP A 21 -4.51 31.91 -13.05
C ASP A 21 -3.38 31.86 -12.01
N ILE A 22 -2.14 31.67 -12.50
CA ILE A 22 -0.94 31.61 -11.65
C ILE A 22 -0.69 32.95 -10.95
N ASP A 23 -1.11 34.07 -11.55
CA ASP A 23 -0.94 35.39 -10.97
C ASP A 23 -1.81 35.57 -9.73
N LEU A 24 -3.03 35.05 -9.78
CA LEU A 24 -3.92 35.02 -8.63
C LEU A 24 -3.41 34.02 -7.58
N ILE A 25 -2.98 32.82 -7.96
CA ILE A 25 -2.47 31.78 -7.04
C ILE A 25 -1.32 32.36 -6.20
N VAL A 26 -0.33 32.97 -6.85
CA VAL A 26 0.89 33.51 -6.19
C VAL A 26 0.69 35.00 -5.89
N SER A 27 -0.37 35.30 -5.15
CA SER A 27 -0.71 36.66 -4.75
C SER A 27 -1.23 36.73 -3.31
N GLU A 28 -1.44 37.96 -2.80
CA GLU A 28 -2.10 38.21 -1.50
C GLU A 28 -3.55 37.67 -1.47
N ASN A 29 -4.20 37.62 -2.61
CA ASN A 29 -5.59 37.11 -2.73
C ASN A 29 -5.65 35.58 -2.95
N GLY A 30 -4.53 34.97 -3.29
CA GLY A 30 -4.33 33.53 -3.40
C GLY A 30 -3.65 32.97 -2.17
N TYR A 31 -2.39 32.53 -2.29
CA TYR A 31 -1.62 31.96 -1.18
C TYR A 31 -1.46 32.90 0.02
N GLY A 32 -1.49 34.23 -0.20
CA GLY A 32 -1.41 35.20 0.88
C GLY A 32 -2.55 35.12 1.88
N LYS A 33 -3.72 34.58 1.50
CA LYS A 33 -4.86 34.34 2.41
C LYS A 33 -4.79 33.04 3.20
N ASN A 34 -3.89 32.15 2.83
CA ASN A 34 -3.70 30.91 3.58
C ASN A 34 -2.92 31.19 4.88
N PRO A 35 -3.19 30.42 5.94
CA PRO A 35 -2.46 30.61 7.19
C PRO A 35 -0.97 30.26 7.01
N TYR A 36 -0.11 31.08 7.59
CA TYR A 36 1.31 30.80 7.70
C TYR A 36 1.62 29.98 8.94
N ILE A 37 2.33 28.89 8.78
CA ILE A 37 2.76 28.04 9.89
C ILE A 37 4.21 28.39 10.22
N LYS A 38 4.42 29.02 11.37
CA LYS A 38 5.78 29.34 11.83
C LYS A 38 6.52 28.07 12.21
N THR A 39 7.56 27.74 11.45
CA THR A 39 8.41 26.57 11.69
C THR A 39 9.75 26.98 12.29
N THR A 40 10.36 26.07 13.07
CA THR A 40 11.67 26.31 13.71
C THR A 40 12.72 25.33 13.23
N LYS A 41 12.35 24.35 12.41
CA LYS A 41 13.24 23.30 11.91
C LYS A 41 13.59 23.54 10.45
N LYS A 42 14.81 23.11 10.06
CA LYS A 42 15.29 23.20 8.67
C LYS A 42 14.54 22.29 7.72
N LEU A 43 14.05 21.14 8.21
CA LEU A 43 13.24 20.19 7.45
C LEU A 43 11.82 20.15 8.03
N VAL A 44 10.85 20.40 7.17
CA VAL A 44 9.43 20.34 7.48
C VAL A 44 8.77 19.31 6.57
N VAL A 45 8.11 18.32 7.16
CA VAL A 45 7.44 17.25 6.42
C VAL A 45 5.94 17.49 6.47
N VAL A 46 5.30 17.58 5.30
CA VAL A 46 3.86 17.66 5.15
C VAL A 46 3.33 16.29 4.76
N THR A 47 2.49 15.71 5.58
CA THR A 47 1.87 14.40 5.35
C THR A 47 0.34 14.51 5.44
N ALA A 48 -0.35 13.57 4.79
CA ALA A 48 -1.81 13.49 4.85
C ALA A 48 -2.27 12.06 4.52
N PRO A 49 -3.50 11.68 4.89
CA PRO A 49 -3.97 10.30 4.85
C PRO A 49 -4.14 9.70 3.46
N GLY A 50 -4.14 10.50 2.39
CA GLY A 50 -4.34 9.97 1.03
C GLY A 50 -3.97 10.92 -0.09
N PRO A 51 -4.14 10.50 -1.35
CA PRO A 51 -4.03 11.36 -2.52
C PRO A 51 -5.07 12.48 -2.48
N ASN A 52 -4.84 13.56 -3.23
CA ASN A 52 -5.73 14.72 -3.35
C ASN A 52 -6.10 15.41 -2.01
N SER A 53 -5.32 15.19 -0.94
CA SER A 53 -5.55 15.75 0.39
C SER A 53 -4.91 17.14 0.60
N GLY A 54 -4.52 17.84 -0.46
CA GLY A 54 -4.02 19.22 -0.41
C GLY A 54 -2.55 19.38 0.01
N LYS A 55 -1.77 18.29 0.12
CA LYS A 55 -0.34 18.36 0.52
C LYS A 55 0.48 19.35 -0.31
N LEU A 56 0.34 19.29 -1.64
CA LEU A 56 1.06 20.15 -2.57
C LEU A 56 0.71 21.62 -2.35
N ALA A 57 -0.59 21.94 -2.32
CA ALA A 57 -1.07 23.29 -2.10
C ALA A 57 -0.58 23.88 -0.76
N THR A 58 -0.57 23.06 0.30
CA THR A 58 -0.01 23.44 1.60
C THR A 58 1.46 23.77 1.52
N CYS A 59 2.27 22.93 0.85
CA CYS A 59 3.70 23.17 0.68
C CYS A 59 3.98 24.44 -0.11
N LEU A 60 3.27 24.66 -1.23
CA LEU A 60 3.46 25.82 -2.08
C LEU A 60 3.02 27.11 -1.39
N SER A 61 1.90 27.07 -0.66
CA SER A 61 1.43 28.19 0.14
C SER A 61 2.41 28.54 1.24
N GLN A 62 2.95 27.53 1.95
CA GLN A 62 3.98 27.72 2.97
C GLN A 62 5.24 28.34 2.33
N LEU A 63 5.67 27.82 1.17
CA LEU A 63 6.82 28.35 0.45
C LEU A 63 6.65 29.82 0.05
N TYR A 64 5.45 30.21 -0.40
CA TYR A 64 5.11 31.60 -0.70
C TYR A 64 5.32 32.49 0.52
N HIS A 65 4.82 32.10 1.68
CA HIS A 65 4.98 32.87 2.93
C HIS A 65 6.43 32.93 3.41
N GLU A 66 7.20 31.84 3.27
CA GLU A 66 8.63 31.82 3.62
C GLU A 66 9.40 32.85 2.77
N TYR A 67 9.21 32.83 1.44
CA TYR A 67 9.86 33.79 0.55
C TYR A 67 9.44 35.23 0.82
N LYS A 68 8.16 35.47 1.12
CA LYS A 68 7.65 36.77 1.52
C LYS A 68 8.30 37.30 2.81
N ASN A 69 8.62 36.41 3.72
CA ASN A 69 9.33 36.69 4.96
C ASN A 69 10.87 36.74 4.79
N GLY A 70 11.39 36.66 3.56
CA GLY A 70 12.80 36.70 3.27
C GLY A 70 13.57 35.39 3.51
N ILE A 71 12.85 34.31 3.79
CA ILE A 71 13.41 32.96 4.03
C ILE A 71 13.48 32.21 2.72
N LYS A 72 14.69 31.82 2.29
CA LYS A 72 14.88 30.98 1.10
C LYS A 72 14.65 29.53 1.46
N ALA A 73 13.43 29.07 1.27
CA ALA A 73 13.04 27.68 1.45
C ALA A 73 13.05 26.92 0.11
N GLY A 74 13.24 25.61 0.16
CA GLY A 74 13.12 24.70 -0.98
C GLY A 74 11.88 23.83 -0.85
N TYR A 75 11.54 23.14 -1.94
CA TYR A 75 10.49 22.16 -2.01
C TYR A 75 11.05 20.84 -2.52
N ALA A 76 10.64 19.73 -1.94
CA ALA A 76 10.92 18.41 -2.47
C ALA A 76 9.70 17.51 -2.27
N LYS A 77 9.41 16.70 -3.27
CA LYS A 77 8.36 15.70 -3.23
C LYS A 77 8.99 14.37 -2.84
N PHE A 78 8.74 13.92 -1.61
CA PHE A 78 9.15 12.59 -1.20
C PHE A 78 8.13 11.59 -1.71
N GLU A 79 8.54 10.83 -2.72
CA GLU A 79 7.76 9.71 -3.25
C GLU A 79 8.56 8.43 -3.13
N THR A 80 7.83 7.36 -2.83
CA THR A 80 8.39 6.03 -2.89
C THR A 80 8.26 5.44 -4.29
N PHE A 81 7.50 6.07 -5.20
CA PHE A 81 7.12 5.52 -6.51
C PHE A 81 7.04 6.59 -7.60
N PRO A 82 7.38 6.26 -8.83
CA PRO A 82 8.21 5.13 -9.26
C PRO A 82 9.66 5.31 -8.82
N VAL A 83 10.47 4.25 -8.94
CA VAL A 83 11.93 4.39 -8.78
C VAL A 83 12.47 4.91 -10.11
N TRP A 84 12.76 6.21 -10.18
CA TRP A 84 13.01 6.90 -11.44
C TRP A 84 14.25 6.42 -12.20
N ASN A 85 15.25 5.89 -11.50
CA ASN A 85 16.49 5.39 -12.08
C ASN A 85 16.48 3.86 -12.33
N LEU A 86 15.32 3.20 -12.24
CA LEU A 86 15.07 1.87 -12.79
C LEU A 86 14.42 1.98 -14.17
N SER A 87 14.44 0.90 -14.95
CA SER A 87 13.77 0.87 -16.25
C SER A 87 12.24 1.00 -16.11
N LEU A 88 11.58 1.50 -17.14
CA LEU A 88 10.12 1.61 -17.19
C LEU A 88 9.44 0.24 -16.99
N LEU A 89 9.99 -0.81 -17.55
CA LEU A 89 9.49 -2.19 -17.46
C LEU A 89 10.17 -3.00 -16.34
N ASP A 90 10.87 -2.35 -15.41
CA ASP A 90 11.38 -3.06 -14.24
C ASP A 90 10.21 -3.55 -13.39
N PRO A 91 10.19 -4.83 -12.94
CA PRO A 91 9.12 -5.36 -12.11
C PRO A 91 8.77 -4.49 -10.90
N VAL A 92 9.75 -3.81 -10.30
CA VAL A 92 9.53 -2.88 -9.18
C VAL A 92 8.64 -1.71 -9.62
N ASN A 93 8.95 -1.06 -10.74
CA ASN A 93 8.15 0.05 -11.25
C ASN A 93 6.74 -0.41 -11.69
N ILE A 94 6.64 -1.58 -12.29
CA ILE A 94 5.32 -2.16 -12.65
C ILE A 94 4.51 -2.50 -11.38
N ALA A 95 5.14 -3.00 -10.31
CA ALA A 95 4.45 -3.25 -9.05
C ALA A 95 3.89 -1.96 -8.42
N TYR A 96 4.59 -0.85 -8.59
CA TYR A 96 4.12 0.46 -8.12
C TYR A 96 2.95 0.97 -8.96
N GLU A 97 3.00 0.82 -10.28
CA GLU A 97 1.87 1.11 -11.17
C GLU A 97 0.64 0.26 -10.80
N ALA A 98 0.85 -1.03 -10.51
CA ALA A 98 -0.21 -1.93 -10.04
C ALA A 98 -0.79 -1.53 -8.67
N ALA A 99 0.02 -0.92 -7.80
CA ALA A 99 -0.44 -0.45 -6.49
C ALA A 99 -1.36 0.77 -6.56
N THR A 100 -1.34 1.51 -7.67
CA THR A 100 -2.14 2.72 -7.92
C THR A 100 -3.03 2.57 -9.16
N VAL A 101 -3.34 1.34 -9.53
CA VAL A 101 -4.13 1.03 -10.74
C VAL A 101 -5.54 1.63 -10.71
N ASP A 102 -6.13 1.79 -9.54
CA ASP A 102 -7.40 2.46 -9.28
C ASP A 102 -7.34 3.99 -9.47
N LEU A 103 -6.16 4.58 -9.28
CA LEU A 103 -5.91 6.01 -9.46
C LEU A 103 -5.57 6.40 -10.90
N ASN A 104 -5.40 5.42 -11.79
CA ASN A 104 -4.98 5.62 -13.18
C ASN A 104 -3.61 6.32 -13.30
N ASP A 105 -2.72 6.09 -12.33
CA ASP A 105 -1.33 6.53 -12.39
C ASP A 105 -0.55 5.57 -13.29
N ILE A 106 0.02 6.07 -14.38
CA ILE A 106 0.76 5.29 -15.37
C ILE A 106 2.21 5.75 -15.38
N ASN A 107 3.14 4.80 -15.33
CA ASN A 107 4.56 5.08 -15.46
C ASN A 107 4.91 5.50 -16.89
N MET A 108 5.65 6.60 -17.00
CA MET A 108 6.12 7.16 -18.26
C MET A 108 7.58 7.59 -18.15
N ILE A 109 8.27 7.67 -19.28
CA ILE A 109 9.54 8.37 -19.35
C ILE A 109 9.27 9.86 -19.20
N ASP A 110 9.97 10.51 -18.28
CA ASP A 110 9.89 11.95 -18.04
C ASP A 110 10.52 12.71 -19.21
N PRO A 111 9.72 13.38 -20.09
CA PRO A 111 10.25 14.07 -21.24
C PRO A 111 11.04 15.32 -20.86
N PHE A 112 10.69 15.99 -19.76
CA PHE A 112 11.40 17.17 -19.28
C PHE A 112 12.79 16.80 -18.75
N HIS A 113 12.91 15.65 -18.07
CA HIS A 113 14.20 15.17 -17.57
C HIS A 113 15.12 14.76 -18.74
N LEU A 114 14.56 14.06 -19.72
CA LEU A 114 15.29 13.67 -20.92
C LEU A 114 15.76 14.89 -21.70
N GLU A 115 14.92 15.91 -21.87
CA GLU A 115 15.29 17.14 -22.57
C GLU A 115 16.39 17.93 -21.83
N ALA A 116 16.27 18.02 -20.49
CA ALA A 116 17.16 18.84 -19.68
C ALA A 116 18.55 18.20 -19.46
N TYR A 117 18.62 16.86 -19.41
CA TYR A 117 19.82 16.13 -18.98
C TYR A 117 20.29 15.04 -19.93
N GLY A 118 19.49 14.67 -20.93
CA GLY A 118 19.80 13.54 -21.82
C GLY A 118 19.69 12.18 -21.13
N GLU A 119 19.08 12.12 -19.94
CA GLU A 119 18.95 10.90 -19.13
C GLU A 119 17.49 10.45 -19.07
N TYR A 120 17.30 9.11 -19.09
CA TYR A 120 15.98 8.50 -18.92
C TYR A 120 15.63 8.44 -17.44
N ALA A 121 14.47 8.97 -17.10
CA ALA A 121 13.88 8.86 -15.77
C ALA A 121 12.43 8.41 -15.88
N VAL A 122 11.98 7.59 -14.95
CA VAL A 122 10.58 7.13 -14.89
C VAL A 122 9.81 7.99 -13.89
N ASN A 123 8.66 8.48 -14.29
CA ASN A 123 7.77 9.27 -13.45
C ASN A 123 6.31 8.97 -13.79
N TYR A 124 5.37 9.41 -12.98
CA TYR A 124 3.95 9.26 -13.28
C TYR A 124 3.44 10.29 -14.30
N ASN A 125 2.51 9.84 -15.14
CA ASN A 125 1.78 10.70 -16.07
C ASN A 125 1.22 11.96 -15.42
N ARG A 126 0.66 11.84 -14.22
CA ARG A 126 0.09 12.94 -13.45
C ARG A 126 1.13 13.99 -13.09
N ASP A 127 2.30 13.59 -12.62
CA ASP A 127 3.37 14.51 -12.24
C ASP A 127 3.95 15.21 -13.47
N ILE A 128 4.09 14.48 -14.57
CA ILE A 128 4.53 15.03 -15.85
C ILE A 128 3.53 16.09 -16.37
N SER A 129 2.23 15.79 -16.33
CA SER A 129 1.19 16.70 -16.82
C SER A 129 1.03 17.96 -15.97
N THR A 130 1.28 17.88 -14.66
CA THR A 130 1.15 19.02 -13.73
C THR A 130 2.43 19.86 -13.66
N PHE A 131 3.56 19.34 -14.10
CA PHE A 131 4.86 20.00 -13.96
C PHE A 131 4.93 21.41 -14.56
N PRO A 132 4.40 21.71 -15.76
CA PRO A 132 4.47 23.06 -16.33
C PRO A 132 3.84 24.11 -15.42
N ILE A 133 2.70 23.80 -14.82
CA ILE A 133 1.99 24.70 -13.89
C ILE A 133 2.82 24.86 -12.61
N LEU A 134 3.28 23.77 -12.05
CA LEU A 134 4.08 23.75 -10.83
C LEU A 134 5.41 24.50 -10.99
N LYS A 135 6.09 24.30 -12.11
CA LYS A 135 7.31 25.04 -12.49
C LYS A 135 7.07 26.54 -12.49
N ASN A 136 5.99 27.00 -13.13
CA ASN A 136 5.64 28.41 -13.20
C ASN A 136 5.29 29.00 -11.81
N ILE A 137 4.54 28.28 -10.99
CA ILE A 137 4.25 28.69 -9.62
C ILE A 137 5.55 28.85 -8.82
N LEU A 138 6.44 27.86 -8.87
CA LEU A 138 7.72 27.89 -8.17
C LEU A 138 8.63 29.01 -8.67
N MET A 139 8.71 29.22 -9.98
CA MET A 139 9.46 30.34 -10.56
C MET A 139 8.93 31.70 -10.06
N LYS A 140 7.61 31.84 -9.98
CA LYS A 140 7.00 33.08 -9.52
C LYS A 140 7.23 33.34 -8.02
N ILE A 141 7.21 32.30 -7.20
CA ILE A 141 7.52 32.40 -5.75
C ILE A 141 8.98 32.71 -5.52
N THR A 142 9.87 32.00 -6.22
CA THR A 142 11.32 32.00 -5.92
C THR A 142 12.14 33.00 -6.74
N GLY A 143 11.57 33.49 -7.85
CA GLY A 143 12.26 34.33 -8.83
C GLY A 143 13.28 33.58 -9.68
N LYS A 144 13.33 32.25 -9.63
CA LYS A 144 14.32 31.41 -10.34
C LYS A 144 13.70 30.11 -10.82
N GLU A 145 14.21 29.60 -11.94
CA GLU A 145 13.95 28.24 -12.38
C GLU A 145 14.81 27.29 -11.54
N ILE A 146 14.21 26.66 -10.52
CA ILE A 146 14.92 25.74 -9.60
C ILE A 146 14.90 24.33 -10.18
N TYR A 147 13.77 23.90 -10.77
CA TYR A 147 13.53 22.54 -11.26
C TYR A 147 13.33 22.57 -12.78
N LYS A 148 14.00 21.67 -13.49
CA LYS A 148 13.87 21.49 -14.93
C LYS A 148 12.90 20.38 -15.31
N SER A 149 12.65 19.44 -14.36
CA SER A 149 11.74 18.31 -14.56
C SER A 149 10.98 17.99 -13.27
N PRO A 150 9.86 17.25 -13.34
CA PRO A 150 9.20 16.70 -12.14
C PRO A 150 10.11 15.74 -11.38
N THR A 151 11.00 15.04 -12.07
CA THR A 151 12.00 14.15 -11.46
C THR A 151 12.99 14.89 -10.56
N ASP A 152 13.35 16.13 -10.89
CA ASP A 152 14.24 16.97 -10.04
C ASP A 152 13.63 17.27 -8.67
N MET A 153 12.32 17.24 -8.56
CA MET A 153 11.60 17.48 -7.32
C MET A 153 11.43 16.21 -6.48
N GLY A 154 11.56 15.04 -7.12
CA GLY A 154 11.45 13.75 -6.49
C GLY A 154 12.76 13.28 -5.87
N VAL A 155 12.67 12.35 -4.93
CA VAL A 155 13.83 11.83 -4.20
C VAL A 155 13.94 10.30 -4.24
N ASN A 156 13.24 9.63 -5.17
CA ASN A 156 13.26 8.19 -5.26
C ASN A 156 14.24 7.67 -6.31
N MET A 157 15.51 7.56 -5.95
CA MET A 157 16.57 6.96 -6.75
C MET A 157 17.27 5.83 -6.00
N ILE A 158 16.49 4.86 -5.53
CA ILE A 158 16.96 3.79 -4.65
C ILE A 158 17.61 2.60 -5.38
N LYS A 159 17.76 2.65 -6.71
CA LYS A 159 18.39 1.55 -7.48
C LYS A 159 19.71 1.10 -6.87
N GLN A 160 20.55 2.03 -6.44
CA GLN A 160 21.84 1.74 -5.83
C GLN A 160 21.73 1.07 -4.44
N CYS A 161 20.58 1.17 -3.80
CA CYS A 161 20.31 0.56 -2.49
C CYS A 161 19.78 -0.88 -2.62
N ILE A 162 19.46 -1.35 -3.83
CA ILE A 162 19.00 -2.71 -4.07
C ILE A 162 20.21 -3.64 -4.05
N THR A 163 20.38 -4.38 -2.97
CA THR A 163 21.51 -5.31 -2.77
C THR A 163 21.24 -6.70 -3.35
N ASN A 164 19.99 -7.11 -3.47
CA ASN A 164 19.59 -8.37 -4.05
C ASN A 164 18.42 -8.19 -5.02
N GLN A 165 18.74 -8.10 -6.30
CA GLN A 165 17.77 -7.85 -7.35
C GLN A 165 16.77 -9.01 -7.54
N GLU A 166 17.20 -10.26 -7.38
CA GLU A 166 16.34 -11.44 -7.57
C GLU A 166 15.22 -11.47 -6.52
N ILE A 167 15.54 -11.23 -5.25
CA ILE A 167 14.54 -11.16 -4.17
C ILE A 167 13.56 -10.03 -4.43
N VAL A 168 14.06 -8.85 -4.79
CA VAL A 168 13.21 -7.67 -5.01
C VAL A 168 12.30 -7.86 -6.22
N LYS A 169 12.83 -8.41 -7.34
CA LYS A 169 12.04 -8.72 -8.53
C LYS A 169 10.96 -9.76 -8.22
N LYS A 170 11.32 -10.84 -7.50
CA LYS A 170 10.33 -11.84 -7.10
C LYS A 170 9.22 -11.21 -6.25
N ALA A 171 9.55 -10.43 -5.25
CA ALA A 171 8.56 -9.73 -4.42
C ALA A 171 7.68 -8.79 -5.24
N ALA A 172 8.25 -8.09 -6.22
CA ALA A 172 7.51 -7.20 -7.12
C ALA A 172 6.54 -7.98 -8.01
N THR A 173 6.95 -9.11 -8.59
CA THR A 173 6.07 -9.95 -9.42
C THR A 173 4.94 -10.57 -8.59
N ASP A 174 5.24 -11.06 -7.40
CA ASP A 174 4.22 -11.58 -6.47
C ASP A 174 3.19 -10.49 -6.08
N GLU A 175 3.66 -9.24 -5.88
CA GLU A 175 2.78 -8.09 -5.58
C GLU A 175 1.89 -7.71 -6.76
N ILE A 176 2.39 -7.73 -8.00
CA ILE A 176 1.58 -7.46 -9.20
C ILE A 176 0.43 -8.46 -9.30
N ILE A 177 0.72 -9.75 -9.14
CA ILE A 177 -0.29 -10.80 -9.17
C ILE A 177 -1.28 -10.65 -8.01
N ARG A 178 -0.79 -10.29 -6.81
CA ARG A 178 -1.66 -10.03 -5.65
C ARG A 178 -2.62 -8.86 -5.92
N ARG A 179 -2.16 -7.79 -6.57
CA ARG A 179 -3.02 -6.64 -6.94
C ARG A 179 -4.08 -7.02 -7.95
N TYR A 180 -3.76 -7.87 -8.91
CA TYR A 180 -4.75 -8.40 -9.82
C TYR A 180 -5.86 -9.18 -9.10
N TYR A 181 -5.51 -10.07 -8.15
CA TYR A 181 -6.51 -10.79 -7.36
C TYR A 181 -7.34 -9.84 -6.47
N ASN A 182 -6.72 -8.81 -5.89
CA ASN A 182 -7.46 -7.80 -5.12
C ASN A 182 -8.47 -7.08 -6.01
N ALA A 183 -8.05 -6.61 -7.20
CA ALA A 183 -8.95 -5.97 -8.15
C ALA A 183 -10.12 -6.89 -8.55
N LEU A 184 -9.88 -8.18 -8.76
CA LEU A 184 -10.96 -9.17 -9.00
C LEU A 184 -11.95 -9.27 -7.83
N CYS A 185 -11.45 -9.27 -6.59
CA CYS A 185 -12.29 -9.32 -5.40
C CYS A 185 -13.11 -8.03 -5.24
N ASP A 186 -12.47 -6.88 -5.41
CA ASP A 186 -13.10 -5.56 -5.29
C ASP A 186 -14.17 -5.37 -6.37
N CYS A 187 -13.91 -5.80 -7.60
CA CYS A 187 -14.87 -5.79 -8.68
C CYS A 187 -16.10 -6.68 -8.38
N LYS A 188 -15.89 -7.92 -7.87
CA LYS A 188 -16.97 -8.79 -7.44
C LYS A 188 -17.82 -8.18 -6.32
N GLN A 189 -17.20 -7.41 -5.43
CA GLN A 189 -17.87 -6.67 -4.35
C GLN A 189 -18.48 -5.35 -4.81
N LYS A 190 -18.32 -4.97 -6.08
CA LYS A 190 -18.75 -3.69 -6.66
C LYS A 190 -18.10 -2.47 -6.00
N ILE A 191 -16.87 -2.63 -5.54
CA ILE A 191 -16.04 -1.55 -4.98
C ILE A 191 -15.30 -0.82 -6.10
N CYS A 192 -14.89 -1.53 -7.15
CA CYS A 192 -14.27 -0.96 -8.34
C CYS A 192 -14.94 -1.45 -9.63
N GLU A 193 -14.67 -0.77 -10.75
CA GLU A 193 -15.15 -1.12 -12.08
C GLU A 193 -14.28 -2.20 -12.74
N GLU A 194 -14.79 -2.87 -13.78
CA GLU A 194 -14.08 -3.93 -14.50
C GLU A 194 -12.80 -3.44 -15.18
N ASP A 195 -12.73 -2.18 -15.56
CA ASP A 195 -11.55 -1.57 -16.19
C ASP A 195 -10.31 -1.58 -15.28
N VAL A 196 -10.48 -1.55 -13.95
CA VAL A 196 -9.39 -1.71 -12.99
C VAL A 196 -8.77 -3.11 -13.08
N VAL A 197 -9.61 -4.14 -13.24
CA VAL A 197 -9.17 -5.52 -13.41
C VAL A 197 -8.42 -5.68 -14.74
N GLU A 198 -8.95 -5.11 -15.82
CA GLU A 198 -8.31 -5.16 -17.14
C GLU A 198 -6.95 -4.46 -17.13
N ARG A 199 -6.83 -3.31 -16.47
CA ARG A 199 -5.54 -2.61 -16.29
C ARG A 199 -4.55 -3.43 -15.47
N ALA A 200 -4.99 -4.00 -14.34
CA ALA A 200 -4.14 -4.86 -13.53
C ALA A 200 -3.63 -6.08 -14.32
N LYS A 201 -4.50 -6.67 -15.17
CA LYS A 201 -4.11 -7.75 -16.07
C LYS A 201 -3.10 -7.31 -17.12
N ALA A 202 -3.32 -6.14 -17.73
CA ALA A 202 -2.38 -5.59 -18.72
C ALA A 202 -0.97 -5.34 -18.12
N LEU A 203 -0.88 -5.00 -16.83
CA LEU A 203 0.41 -4.89 -16.13
C LEU A 203 1.10 -6.24 -15.95
N MET A 204 0.35 -7.31 -15.68
CA MET A 204 0.89 -8.67 -15.66
C MET A 204 1.40 -9.08 -17.05
N ASP A 205 0.63 -8.79 -18.10
CA ASP A 205 0.96 -9.13 -19.48
C ASP A 205 2.26 -8.43 -19.95
N LYS A 206 2.57 -7.21 -19.44
CA LYS A 206 3.84 -6.50 -19.72
C LYS A 206 5.08 -7.28 -19.27
N LEU A 207 4.93 -8.20 -18.33
CA LEU A 207 6.02 -9.00 -17.75
C LEU A 207 5.84 -10.49 -17.98
N ASP A 208 4.95 -10.89 -18.89
CA ASP A 208 4.60 -12.30 -19.19
C ASP A 208 4.18 -13.08 -17.93
N LEU A 209 3.54 -12.41 -16.94
CA LEU A 209 3.09 -13.04 -15.70
C LEU A 209 1.71 -13.68 -15.85
N SER A 210 1.56 -14.81 -15.19
CA SER A 210 0.29 -15.53 -15.05
C SER A 210 -0.19 -15.49 -13.59
N PRO A 211 -1.51 -15.46 -13.32
CA PRO A 211 -2.03 -15.63 -11.96
C PRO A 211 -1.50 -16.90 -11.27
N SER A 212 -1.13 -17.92 -12.04
CA SER A 212 -0.57 -19.18 -11.55
C SER A 212 0.92 -19.11 -11.16
N ASP A 213 1.62 -18.01 -11.41
CA ASP A 213 3.02 -17.90 -10.99
C ASP A 213 3.16 -17.67 -9.48
N ARG A 214 2.06 -17.30 -8.82
CA ARG A 214 1.99 -17.19 -7.36
C ARG A 214 1.57 -18.52 -6.75
N LYS A 215 2.54 -19.26 -6.16
CA LYS A 215 2.36 -20.63 -5.65
C LYS A 215 1.22 -20.79 -4.65
N VAL A 216 1.07 -19.85 -3.72
CA VAL A 216 -0.01 -19.92 -2.72
C VAL A 216 -1.39 -19.84 -3.37
N ALA A 217 -1.52 -19.07 -4.46
CA ALA A 217 -2.77 -18.96 -5.22
C ALA A 217 -3.14 -20.28 -5.90
N ILE A 218 -2.17 -20.95 -6.53
CA ILE A 218 -2.40 -22.27 -7.14
C ILE A 218 -2.92 -23.26 -6.08
N VAL A 219 -2.13 -23.41 -5.00
CA VAL A 219 -2.43 -24.41 -3.97
C VAL A 219 -3.78 -24.16 -3.29
N ALA A 220 -4.12 -22.90 -3.00
CA ALA A 220 -5.42 -22.56 -2.43
C ALA A 220 -6.56 -22.89 -3.37
N ASN A 221 -6.46 -22.45 -4.65
CA ASN A 221 -7.52 -22.63 -5.64
C ASN A 221 -7.72 -24.10 -6.06
N GLU A 222 -6.64 -24.86 -6.25
CA GLU A 222 -6.72 -26.30 -6.58
C GLU A 222 -7.38 -27.07 -5.45
N LYS A 223 -6.94 -26.88 -4.20
CA LYS A 223 -7.54 -27.56 -3.05
C LYS A 223 -8.98 -27.12 -2.78
N ALA A 224 -9.32 -25.87 -3.07
CA ALA A 224 -10.70 -25.41 -2.97
C ALA A 224 -11.62 -26.11 -3.98
N LYS A 225 -11.16 -26.25 -5.23
CA LYS A 225 -11.89 -26.99 -6.27
C LYS A 225 -12.03 -28.46 -5.92
N GLU A 226 -10.93 -29.11 -5.49
CA GLU A 226 -10.91 -30.52 -5.11
C GLU A 226 -11.90 -30.83 -3.97
N ARG A 227 -11.96 -29.95 -2.97
CA ARG A 227 -12.75 -30.17 -1.75
C ARG A 227 -14.10 -29.48 -1.73
N ASN A 228 -14.37 -28.63 -2.71
CA ASN A 228 -15.57 -27.79 -2.82
C ASN A 228 -15.85 -26.98 -1.54
N VAL A 229 -14.80 -26.39 -0.97
CA VAL A 229 -14.85 -25.52 0.23
C VAL A 229 -13.81 -24.41 0.10
N ASN A 230 -14.02 -23.29 0.79
CA ASN A 230 -13.04 -22.23 0.83
C ASN A 230 -11.73 -22.72 1.50
N MET A 231 -10.62 -22.39 0.88
CA MET A 231 -9.29 -22.76 1.33
C MET A 231 -8.42 -21.51 1.47
N LEU A 232 -7.48 -21.56 2.38
CA LEU A 232 -6.38 -20.59 2.44
C LEU A 232 -5.04 -21.34 2.44
N ALA A 233 -4.07 -20.83 1.70
CA ALA A 233 -2.70 -21.30 1.69
C ALA A 233 -1.77 -20.19 2.21
N ILE A 234 -0.77 -20.55 3.03
CA ILE A 234 0.26 -19.68 3.60
C ILE A 234 1.63 -20.27 3.23
N GLU A 235 2.53 -19.48 2.64
CA GLU A 235 3.92 -19.86 2.42
C GLU A 235 4.76 -19.41 3.62
N LEU A 236 5.40 -20.37 4.29
CA LEU A 236 6.30 -20.12 5.40
C LEU A 236 7.69 -19.69 4.89
N ASN A 237 8.50 -19.08 5.77
CA ASN A 237 9.86 -18.62 5.45
C ASN A 237 10.80 -19.71 4.88
N ASN A 238 10.51 -20.98 5.17
CA ASN A 238 11.25 -22.12 4.61
C ASN A 238 10.72 -22.61 3.25
N GLY A 239 9.74 -21.90 2.63
CA GLY A 239 9.11 -22.26 1.37
C GLY A 239 8.04 -23.35 1.46
N LYS A 240 7.72 -23.87 2.67
CA LYS A 240 6.66 -24.85 2.85
C LYS A 240 5.29 -24.16 2.81
N ILE A 241 4.35 -24.70 2.03
CA ILE A 241 2.99 -24.16 1.93
C ILE A 241 2.06 -24.94 2.85
N ILE A 242 1.48 -24.24 3.79
CA ILE A 242 0.50 -24.75 4.74
C ILE A 242 -0.89 -24.32 4.29
N THR A 243 -1.89 -25.21 4.43
CA THR A 243 -3.25 -24.90 4.03
C THR A 243 -4.24 -25.09 5.17
N GLY A 244 -5.33 -24.35 5.11
CA GLY A 244 -6.50 -24.50 5.99
C GLY A 244 -7.77 -24.48 5.19
N LYS A 245 -8.70 -25.34 5.59
CA LYS A 245 -10.04 -25.43 4.99
C LYS A 245 -11.09 -24.78 5.89
N GLU A 246 -12.07 -24.15 5.27
CA GLU A 246 -13.25 -23.73 5.98
C GLU A 246 -14.02 -24.92 6.55
N SER A 247 -14.55 -24.74 7.72
CA SER A 247 -15.38 -25.73 8.43
C SER A 247 -16.55 -25.03 9.10
N LYS A 248 -17.42 -25.80 9.74
CA LYS A 248 -18.52 -25.23 10.54
C LYS A 248 -18.02 -24.40 11.73
N ILE A 249 -16.80 -24.62 12.18
CA ILE A 249 -16.27 -24.01 13.42
C ILE A 249 -15.21 -22.96 13.14
N LEU A 250 -14.38 -23.12 12.09
CA LEU A 250 -13.25 -22.26 11.76
C LEU A 250 -13.35 -21.76 10.31
N SER A 251 -13.04 -20.48 10.11
CA SER A 251 -12.78 -19.96 8.76
C SER A 251 -11.52 -20.61 8.18
N CYS A 252 -11.37 -20.60 6.84
CA CYS A 252 -10.17 -21.10 6.18
C CYS A 252 -8.91 -20.38 6.67
N THR A 253 -9.01 -19.07 6.92
CA THR A 253 -7.93 -18.24 7.48
C THR A 253 -7.51 -18.74 8.88
N SER A 254 -8.48 -18.96 9.76
CA SER A 254 -8.24 -19.45 11.11
C SER A 254 -7.61 -20.86 11.10
N ALA A 255 -8.10 -21.74 10.24
CA ALA A 255 -7.59 -23.09 10.11
C ALA A 255 -6.15 -23.12 9.57
N ALA A 256 -5.86 -22.32 8.52
CA ALA A 256 -4.51 -22.22 7.96
C ALA A 256 -3.52 -21.63 8.98
N PHE A 257 -3.93 -20.60 9.70
CA PHE A 257 -3.13 -19.98 10.74
C PHE A 257 -2.76 -20.97 11.86
N LEU A 258 -3.72 -21.73 12.38
CA LEU A 258 -3.47 -22.73 13.40
C LEU A 258 -2.54 -23.84 12.90
N ASN A 259 -2.71 -24.30 11.66
CA ASN A 259 -1.84 -25.29 11.04
C ASN A 259 -0.42 -24.73 10.83
N ALA A 260 -0.29 -23.46 10.42
CA ALA A 260 1.00 -22.79 10.23
C ALA A 260 1.78 -22.68 11.56
N ILE A 261 1.10 -22.29 12.65
CA ILE A 261 1.72 -22.23 13.98
C ILE A 261 2.19 -23.59 14.44
N LYS A 262 1.37 -24.64 14.27
CA LYS A 262 1.78 -26.02 14.61
C LYS A 262 3.03 -26.44 13.85
N GLU A 263 3.10 -26.14 12.56
CA GLU A 263 4.27 -26.45 11.75
C GLU A 263 5.52 -25.75 12.25
N ILE A 264 5.43 -24.43 12.50
CA ILE A 264 6.57 -23.61 12.98
C ILE A 264 7.08 -24.08 14.34
N THR A 265 6.16 -24.46 15.24
CA THR A 265 6.50 -24.83 16.62
C THR A 265 6.78 -26.32 16.82
N GLY A 266 6.55 -27.13 15.76
CA GLY A 266 6.69 -28.60 15.83
C GLY A 266 5.63 -29.27 16.71
N ILE A 267 4.45 -28.63 16.87
CA ILE A 267 3.33 -29.20 17.62
C ILE A 267 2.63 -30.25 16.75
N PRO A 268 2.45 -31.49 17.25
CA PRO A 268 1.78 -32.53 16.46
C PRO A 268 0.36 -32.17 16.08
N ASP A 269 -0.11 -32.67 14.92
CA ASP A 269 -1.46 -32.39 14.41
C ASP A 269 -2.56 -32.85 15.36
N GLN A 270 -2.30 -33.88 16.15
CA GLN A 270 -3.24 -34.45 17.14
C GLN A 270 -3.49 -33.52 18.33
N GLU A 271 -2.54 -32.62 18.62
CA GLU A 271 -2.69 -31.67 19.72
C GLU A 271 -3.60 -30.52 19.34
N TYR A 272 -4.61 -30.26 20.16
CA TYR A 272 -5.51 -29.13 19.94
C TYR A 272 -4.97 -27.87 20.60
N LEU A 273 -4.69 -26.83 19.78
CA LEU A 273 -4.33 -25.52 20.30
C LEU A 273 -5.53 -24.81 20.98
N LEU A 274 -6.74 -25.10 20.49
CA LEU A 274 -7.98 -24.64 21.11
C LEU A 274 -8.81 -25.86 21.54
N SER A 275 -9.21 -25.89 22.79
CA SER A 275 -10.07 -26.95 23.32
C SER A 275 -11.40 -26.99 22.53
N PRO A 276 -11.86 -28.16 22.08
CA PRO A 276 -13.17 -28.32 21.46
C PRO A 276 -14.31 -27.74 22.32
N THR A 277 -14.20 -27.80 23.65
CA THR A 277 -15.19 -27.23 24.57
C THR A 277 -15.27 -25.69 24.48
N ILE A 278 -14.12 -25.03 24.33
CA ILE A 278 -14.06 -23.57 24.15
C ILE A 278 -14.66 -23.17 22.81
N LEU A 279 -14.28 -23.87 21.73
CA LEU A 279 -14.80 -23.64 20.40
C LEU A 279 -16.32 -23.81 20.35
N ASP A 280 -16.85 -24.88 20.95
CA ASP A 280 -18.29 -25.14 21.02
C ASP A 280 -19.01 -24.07 21.84
N GLY A 281 -18.42 -23.61 22.94
CA GLY A 281 -18.96 -22.52 23.74
C GLY A 281 -19.09 -21.20 22.96
N ILE A 282 -18.04 -20.82 22.24
CA ILE A 282 -18.04 -19.61 21.40
C ILE A 282 -19.06 -19.75 20.24
N TYR A 283 -19.08 -20.91 19.60
CA TYR A 283 -20.02 -21.20 18.53
C TYR A 283 -21.49 -21.07 18.99
N LYS A 284 -21.86 -21.67 20.12
CA LYS A 284 -23.20 -21.55 20.72
C LYS A 284 -23.55 -20.12 21.11
N MET A 285 -22.57 -19.35 21.60
CA MET A 285 -22.78 -17.93 21.89
C MET A 285 -23.07 -17.14 20.62
N LYS A 286 -22.30 -17.36 19.56
CA LYS A 286 -22.52 -16.70 18.24
C LYS A 286 -23.89 -17.03 17.65
N GLN A 287 -24.35 -18.26 17.76
CA GLN A 287 -25.70 -18.63 17.32
C GLN A 287 -26.81 -17.85 18.04
N LYS A 288 -26.60 -17.46 19.29
CA LYS A 288 -27.59 -16.72 20.06
C LYS A 288 -27.55 -15.20 19.84
N THR A 289 -26.40 -14.66 19.42
CA THR A 289 -26.15 -13.21 19.36
C THR A 289 -26.05 -12.67 17.95
N SER A 290 -25.81 -13.51 16.95
CA SER A 290 -25.58 -13.08 15.56
C SER A 290 -26.82 -13.35 14.69
N TYR A 291 -27.18 -12.35 13.88
CA TYR A 291 -28.19 -12.49 12.83
C TYR A 291 -27.62 -13.11 11.52
N ASN A 292 -26.29 -13.37 11.46
CA ASN A 292 -25.63 -13.94 10.30
C ASN A 292 -25.73 -15.47 10.29
N THR A 293 -25.80 -16.05 9.09
CA THR A 293 -25.87 -17.50 8.87
C THR A 293 -24.52 -18.22 9.07
N SER A 294 -23.42 -17.48 9.16
CA SER A 294 -22.07 -18.03 9.33
C SER A 294 -21.57 -17.85 10.76
N TYR A 295 -21.39 -18.94 11.49
CA TYR A 295 -20.99 -18.94 12.91
C TYR A 295 -19.55 -19.39 13.15
N PHE A 296 -18.77 -19.64 12.10
CA PHE A 296 -17.37 -20.02 12.28
C PHE A 296 -16.56 -18.89 12.95
N LEU A 297 -15.50 -19.29 13.65
CA LEU A 297 -14.58 -18.35 14.26
C LEU A 297 -13.65 -17.77 13.18
N ASN A 298 -13.60 -16.44 13.12
CA ASN A 298 -12.62 -15.73 12.31
C ASN A 298 -11.28 -15.63 13.04
N LEU A 299 -10.23 -15.15 12.34
CA LEU A 299 -8.88 -15.09 12.91
C LEU A 299 -8.77 -14.22 14.17
N PRO A 300 -9.35 -13.02 14.27
CA PRO A 300 -9.37 -12.25 15.51
C PRO A 300 -9.95 -13.01 16.71
N GLU A 301 -11.07 -13.71 16.51
CA GLU A 301 -11.69 -14.50 17.57
C GLU A 301 -10.80 -15.68 18.02
N VAL A 302 -10.12 -16.32 17.05
CA VAL A 302 -9.15 -17.39 17.36
C VAL A 302 -7.95 -16.85 18.13
N LEU A 303 -7.41 -15.68 17.77
CA LEU A 303 -6.29 -15.07 18.48
C LEU A 303 -6.65 -14.72 19.92
N ILE A 304 -7.86 -14.18 20.16
CA ILE A 304 -8.35 -13.91 21.51
C ILE A 304 -8.48 -15.21 22.30
N ALA A 305 -9.06 -16.24 21.70
CA ALA A 305 -9.22 -17.56 22.35
C ALA A 305 -7.86 -18.20 22.68
N LEU A 306 -6.87 -18.13 21.79
CA LEU A 306 -5.50 -18.59 22.03
C LEU A 306 -4.84 -17.81 23.17
N SER A 307 -4.99 -16.49 23.20
CA SER A 307 -4.45 -15.64 24.25
C SER A 307 -5.01 -16.02 25.65
N ILE A 308 -6.30 -16.31 25.72
CA ILE A 308 -6.91 -16.77 26.97
C ILE A 308 -6.39 -18.16 27.38
N CYS A 309 -6.28 -19.07 26.41
CA CYS A 309 -5.82 -20.43 26.67
C CYS A 309 -4.32 -20.50 27.05
N SER A 310 -3.50 -19.55 26.58
CA SER A 310 -2.07 -19.54 26.88
C SER A 310 -1.76 -19.33 28.36
N VAL A 311 -2.66 -18.71 29.12
CA VAL A 311 -2.50 -18.48 30.57
C VAL A 311 -2.35 -19.77 31.36
N THR A 312 -2.97 -20.85 30.88
CA THR A 312 -2.99 -22.14 31.55
C THR A 312 -2.33 -23.30 30.79
N ASN A 313 -1.93 -23.05 29.55
CA ASN A 313 -1.35 -24.06 28.67
C ASN A 313 0.00 -23.61 28.08
N PRO A 314 1.13 -24.17 28.58
CA PRO A 314 2.48 -23.81 28.13
C PRO A 314 2.73 -24.10 26.63
N ILE A 315 2.02 -25.06 26.04
CA ILE A 315 2.14 -25.39 24.61
C ILE A 315 1.60 -24.22 23.77
N ILE A 316 0.48 -23.63 24.19
CA ILE A 316 -0.14 -22.48 23.51
C ILE A 316 0.71 -21.24 23.74
N GLU A 317 1.25 -21.02 24.93
CA GLU A 317 2.18 -19.94 25.23
C GLU A 317 3.40 -20.00 24.30
N LYS A 318 4.02 -21.18 24.15
CA LYS A 318 5.12 -21.40 23.20
C LYS A 318 4.69 -21.06 21.76
N ALA A 319 3.50 -21.50 21.34
CA ALA A 319 2.97 -21.22 20.02
C ALA A 319 2.80 -19.71 19.75
N LEU A 320 2.31 -18.97 20.74
CA LEU A 320 2.12 -17.51 20.61
C LEU A 320 3.46 -16.75 20.55
N ASN A 321 4.50 -17.24 21.20
CA ASN A 321 5.83 -16.61 21.16
C ASN A 321 6.50 -16.72 19.80
N GLU A 322 6.07 -17.66 18.94
CA GLU A 322 6.60 -17.86 17.59
C GLU A 322 5.79 -17.14 16.50
N LEU A 323 4.77 -16.36 16.86
CA LEU A 323 3.91 -15.65 15.89
C LEU A 323 4.67 -14.69 14.96
N GLU A 324 5.78 -14.13 15.43
CA GLU A 324 6.60 -13.24 14.61
C GLU A 324 7.14 -13.93 13.35
N GLN A 325 7.29 -15.24 13.34
CA GLN A 325 7.72 -16.00 12.16
C GLN A 325 6.70 -16.02 11.01
N LEU A 326 5.43 -15.69 11.30
CA LEU A 326 4.38 -15.53 10.29
C LEU A 326 4.32 -14.10 9.71
N ARG A 327 5.10 -13.18 10.29
CA ARG A 327 5.08 -11.79 9.81
C ARG A 327 5.66 -11.69 8.42
N GLY A 328 4.87 -11.16 7.49
CA GLY A 328 5.26 -11.02 6.08
C GLY A 328 5.12 -12.31 5.26
N ALA A 329 4.58 -13.38 5.82
CA ALA A 329 4.26 -14.60 5.08
C ALA A 329 3.26 -14.30 3.94
N ASP A 330 3.51 -14.89 2.76
CA ASP A 330 2.58 -14.78 1.64
C ASP A 330 1.38 -15.70 1.85
N ALA A 331 0.19 -15.21 1.56
CA ALA A 331 -1.06 -15.96 1.73
C ALA A 331 -2.08 -15.66 0.65
N HIS A 332 -2.91 -16.66 0.31
CA HIS A 332 -3.99 -16.52 -0.65
C HIS A 332 -5.22 -17.32 -0.20
N SER A 333 -6.39 -16.68 -0.29
CA SER A 333 -7.69 -17.33 -0.09
C SER A 333 -8.35 -17.56 -1.44
N SER A 334 -8.91 -18.74 -1.61
CA SER A 334 -9.68 -19.12 -2.82
C SER A 334 -11.01 -18.38 -2.89
#